data_301639dba4fb5033d03a7e4d5b62992f
#
_entry.id   301639dba4fb5033d03a7e4d5b62992f
#
_cell.length_a   1.000
_cell.length_b   1.000
_cell.length_c   1.000
_cell.angle_alpha   90.00
_cell.angle_beta   90.00
_cell.angle_gamma   90.00
#
_symmetry.space_group_name_H-M   'P 1'
#
loop_
_entity.id
_entity.type
_entity.pdbx_description
1 polymer ?
#
loop_
_entity_poly.entity_id
_entity_poly.type
_entity_poly.pdbx_seq_one_letter_code
_entity_poly.pdbx_strand_id
1 'polypeptide(L)'
;MYKWCVVFLASWGAALWGVAAPPGMAERMFAALPAQATGTFVQRKILADVEVTITSSGTFSIVKDKSFEWKTLKPLPSTFTATPDSYTMTANGKTSTHALSELKLSAGLRSLVRGDLSALGDVFDVTEAKGRLTLVPKTRELREFVKRATLEGTDFPTRFALDYVTGDRLEIDLVQSR
;
A
#
# COMPACT_ATOMS: atom_id res chain seq x y z
N MET A 1 42.62 -50.30 -25.53
CA MET A 1 42.84 -49.86 -26.94
C MET A 1 42.10 -48.55 -27.14
N TYR A 2 42.89 -47.50 -27.43
CA TYR A 2 42.54 -46.26 -28.16
C TYR A 2 41.45 -45.34 -27.55
N LYS A 3 41.68 -44.10 -27.27
CA LYS A 3 42.47 -42.96 -27.69
C LYS A 3 41.55 -41.72 -27.54
N TRP A 4 42.00 -40.76 -26.72
CA TRP A 4 42.19 -39.37 -27.05
C TRP A 4 41.04 -38.60 -27.73
N CYS A 5 40.53 -37.61 -27.04
CA CYS A 5 40.59 -36.24 -27.55
C CYS A 5 40.35 -35.25 -26.41
N VAL A 6 41.39 -34.56 -26.07
CA VAL A 6 41.39 -33.32 -25.26
C VAL A 6 40.90 -32.21 -26.18
N VAL A 7 39.87 -31.50 -25.77
CA VAL A 7 39.59 -30.20 -26.34
C VAL A 7 39.50 -29.20 -25.20
N PHE A 8 40.54 -28.42 -25.11
CA PHE A 8 40.58 -27.14 -24.37
C PHE A 8 39.54 -26.21 -24.98
N LEU A 9 38.59 -25.74 -24.22
CA LEU A 9 37.89 -24.51 -24.54
C LEU A 9 37.99 -23.57 -23.35
N ALA A 10 38.65 -22.48 -23.66
CA ALA A 10 38.99 -21.38 -22.82
C ALA A 10 37.79 -20.86 -22.03
N SER A 11 38.03 -20.71 -20.74
CA SER A 11 37.24 -19.92 -19.82
C SER A 11 37.19 -18.47 -20.27
N TRP A 12 36.10 -18.06 -20.89
CA TRP A 12 35.74 -16.67 -20.98
C TRP A 12 34.90 -16.39 -19.75
N GLY A 13 35.56 -15.86 -18.75
CA GLY A 13 34.91 -15.21 -17.62
C GLY A 13 34.15 -13.98 -18.11
N ALA A 14 32.90 -14.18 -18.47
CA ALA A 14 31.96 -13.07 -18.53
C ALA A 14 31.71 -12.64 -17.09
N ALA A 15 32.43 -11.62 -16.65
CA ALA A 15 32.02 -10.82 -15.50
C ALA A 15 30.65 -10.24 -15.86
N LEU A 16 29.61 -10.91 -15.42
CA LEU A 16 28.27 -10.35 -15.37
C LEU A 16 28.34 -9.18 -14.38
N TRP A 17 28.59 -8.02 -14.91
CA TRP A 17 28.29 -6.79 -14.21
C TRP A 17 26.81 -6.89 -13.88
N GLY A 18 26.52 -7.08 -12.60
CA GLY A 18 25.17 -7.12 -12.10
C GLY A 18 24.55 -5.74 -12.34
N VAL A 19 23.91 -5.58 -13.48
CA VAL A 19 23.00 -4.48 -13.70
C VAL A 19 21.87 -4.77 -12.71
N ALA A 20 21.76 -3.97 -11.65
CA ALA A 20 20.67 -4.03 -10.72
C ALA A 20 19.36 -3.99 -11.54
N ALA A 21 18.47 -4.93 -11.29
CA ALA A 21 17.15 -4.90 -11.94
C ALA A 21 16.53 -3.52 -11.70
N PRO A 22 15.85 -2.95 -12.71
CA PRO A 22 15.19 -1.66 -12.51
C PRO A 22 14.22 -1.77 -11.31
N PRO A 23 14.10 -0.72 -10.49
CA PRO A 23 13.22 -0.74 -9.32
C PRO A 23 11.81 -1.11 -9.74
N GLY A 24 11.15 -1.97 -8.96
CA GLY A 24 9.76 -2.35 -9.16
C GLY A 24 8.82 -1.14 -9.05
N MET A 25 7.59 -1.28 -9.51
CA MET A 25 6.57 -0.22 -9.41
C MET A 25 6.38 0.27 -7.97
N ALA A 26 6.36 -0.64 -7.02
CA ALA A 26 6.25 -0.31 -5.61
C ALA A 26 7.39 0.62 -5.16
N GLU A 27 8.63 0.26 -5.46
CA GLU A 27 9.80 1.06 -5.10
C GLU A 27 9.78 2.44 -5.76
N ARG A 28 9.42 2.51 -7.05
CA ARG A 28 9.28 3.79 -7.78
C ARG A 28 8.20 4.66 -7.17
N MET A 29 7.02 4.10 -6.91
CA MET A 29 5.88 4.83 -6.35
C MET A 29 6.20 5.42 -4.98
N PHE A 30 6.84 4.66 -4.11
CA PHE A 30 7.20 5.16 -2.78
C PHE A 30 8.41 6.10 -2.79
N ALA A 31 9.39 5.89 -3.69
CA ALA A 31 10.49 6.82 -3.88
C ALA A 31 10.03 8.17 -4.45
N ALA A 32 8.99 8.15 -5.30
CA ALA A 32 8.40 9.35 -5.90
C ALA A 32 7.43 10.10 -4.97
N LEU A 33 7.05 9.52 -3.82
CA LEU A 33 6.20 10.22 -2.85
C LEU A 33 6.87 11.52 -2.40
N PRO A 34 6.24 12.68 -2.64
CA PRO A 34 6.79 13.96 -2.23
C PRO A 34 6.83 14.07 -0.70
N ALA A 35 7.67 14.96 -0.18
CA ALA A 35 7.73 15.23 1.25
C ALA A 35 6.37 15.64 1.84
N GLN A 36 5.53 16.24 1.01
CA GLN A 36 4.13 16.54 1.31
C GLN A 36 3.27 16.20 0.09
N ALA A 37 2.15 15.55 0.32
CA ALA A 37 1.12 15.30 -0.68
C ALA A 37 -0.25 15.61 -0.08
N THR A 38 -1.07 16.30 -0.85
CA THR A 38 -2.48 16.55 -0.50
C THR A 38 -3.35 16.16 -1.67
N GLY A 39 -4.62 15.92 -1.41
CA GLY A 39 -5.54 15.58 -2.47
C GLY A 39 -6.94 15.31 -1.98
N THR A 40 -7.74 14.78 -2.89
CA THR A 40 -9.12 14.38 -2.64
C THR A 40 -9.27 12.88 -2.84
N PHE A 41 -10.28 12.30 -2.21
CA PHE A 41 -10.63 10.91 -2.42
C PHE A 41 -12.13 10.72 -2.60
N VAL A 42 -12.47 9.66 -3.32
CA VAL A 42 -13.79 9.05 -3.33
C VAL A 42 -13.63 7.60 -2.91
N GLN A 43 -14.34 7.22 -1.86
CA GLN A 43 -14.33 5.89 -1.29
C GLN A 43 -15.69 5.23 -1.48
N ARG A 44 -15.70 3.98 -1.92
CA ARG A 44 -16.89 3.13 -2.03
C ARG A 44 -16.68 1.88 -1.20
N LYS A 45 -17.53 1.67 -0.21
CA LYS A 45 -17.60 0.43 0.55
C LYS A 45 -18.80 -0.38 0.05
N ILE A 46 -18.52 -1.51 -0.57
CA ILE A 46 -19.50 -2.44 -1.11
C ILE A 46 -19.71 -3.52 -0.06
N LEU A 47 -20.93 -3.63 0.44
CA LEU A 47 -21.36 -4.64 1.41
C LEU A 47 -22.03 -5.78 0.65
N ALA A 48 -21.35 -6.93 0.59
CA ALA A 48 -21.79 -8.05 -0.26
C ALA A 48 -23.11 -8.67 0.19
N ASP A 49 -23.29 -8.83 1.51
CA ASP A 49 -24.46 -9.53 2.07
C ASP A 49 -25.78 -8.78 1.85
N VAL A 50 -25.74 -7.46 1.70
CA VAL A 50 -26.92 -6.60 1.56
C VAL A 50 -26.97 -5.85 0.24
N GLU A 51 -25.99 -6.08 -0.64
CA GLU A 51 -25.85 -5.44 -1.96
C GLU A 51 -25.90 -3.90 -1.91
N VAL A 52 -25.36 -3.30 -0.84
CA VAL A 52 -25.35 -1.86 -0.61
C VAL A 52 -23.96 -1.30 -0.85
N THR A 53 -23.89 -0.18 -1.57
CA THR A 53 -22.68 0.61 -1.73
C THR A 53 -22.78 1.91 -0.94
N ILE A 54 -21.90 2.09 0.02
CA ILE A 54 -21.75 3.33 0.79
C ILE A 54 -20.63 4.14 0.15
N THR A 55 -20.97 5.34 -0.35
CA THR A 55 -20.00 6.26 -0.94
C THR A 55 -19.67 7.36 0.04
N SER A 56 -18.39 7.62 0.24
CA SER A 56 -17.87 8.75 1.01
C SER A 56 -16.81 9.51 0.22
N SER A 57 -16.59 10.78 0.55
CA SER A 57 -15.59 11.60 -0.10
C SER A 57 -14.98 12.60 0.87
N GLY A 58 -13.77 13.05 0.55
CA GLY A 58 -13.05 13.98 1.40
C GLY A 58 -11.68 14.34 0.86
N THR A 59 -10.81 14.71 1.78
CA THR A 59 -9.43 15.12 1.50
C THR A 59 -8.45 14.27 2.27
N PHE A 60 -7.24 14.15 1.74
CA PHE A 60 -6.12 13.53 2.44
C PHE A 60 -4.91 14.46 2.44
N SER A 61 -4.06 14.28 3.43
CA SER A 61 -2.76 14.93 3.53
C SER A 61 -1.73 13.93 4.05
N ILE A 62 -0.58 13.89 3.40
CA ILE A 62 0.59 13.10 3.81
C ILE A 62 1.74 14.07 4.04
N VAL A 63 2.38 13.97 5.19
CA VAL A 63 3.66 14.62 5.48
C VAL A 63 4.62 13.50 5.86
N LYS A 64 5.57 13.23 4.96
CA LYS A 64 6.52 12.11 5.10
C LYS A 64 7.20 12.15 6.47
N ASP A 65 7.32 11.00 7.11
CA ASP A 65 7.88 10.80 8.46
C ASP A 65 7.15 11.52 9.60
N LYS A 66 6.04 12.19 9.32
CA LYS A 66 5.30 12.96 10.34
C LYS A 66 3.86 12.53 10.51
N SER A 67 3.07 12.58 9.45
CA SER A 67 1.64 12.34 9.60
C SER A 67 0.94 11.95 8.30
N PHE A 68 -0.14 11.23 8.47
CA PHE A 68 -1.16 10.97 7.47
C PHE A 68 -2.50 11.46 8.01
N GLU A 69 -3.22 12.29 7.28
CA GLU A 69 -4.57 12.74 7.61
C GLU A 69 -5.55 12.28 6.53
N TRP A 70 -6.68 11.76 6.98
CA TRP A 70 -7.81 11.35 6.15
C TRP A 70 -9.06 12.02 6.68
N LYS A 71 -9.57 13.01 5.96
CA LYS A 71 -10.72 13.80 6.36
C LYS A 71 -11.91 13.51 5.48
N THR A 72 -12.86 12.74 5.97
CA THR A 72 -14.15 12.51 5.33
C THR A 72 -15.01 13.76 5.49
N LEU A 73 -15.56 14.25 4.38
CA LEU A 73 -16.45 15.40 4.34
C LEU A 73 -17.90 14.96 4.15
N LYS A 74 -18.13 13.90 3.40
CA LYS A 74 -19.46 13.36 3.08
C LYS A 74 -19.47 11.84 3.19
N PRO A 75 -20.61 11.20 3.57
CA PRO A 75 -21.85 11.81 4.05
C PRO A 75 -21.75 12.27 5.52
N LEU A 76 -20.91 11.63 6.32
CA LEU A 76 -20.71 11.93 7.75
C LEU A 76 -19.29 12.42 7.97
N PRO A 77 -19.11 13.69 8.41
CA PRO A 77 -17.79 14.25 8.66
C PRO A 77 -17.03 13.47 9.73
N SER A 78 -15.79 13.11 9.41
CA SER A 78 -14.86 12.49 10.34
C SER A 78 -13.43 12.79 9.94
N THR A 79 -12.51 12.75 10.89
CA THR A 79 -11.08 12.90 10.62
C THR A 79 -10.33 11.77 11.31
N PHE A 80 -9.48 11.12 10.54
CA PHE A 80 -8.50 10.17 11.01
C PHE A 80 -7.12 10.77 10.78
N THR A 81 -6.30 10.86 11.83
CA THR A 81 -4.92 11.33 11.73
C THR A 81 -4.01 10.26 12.33
N ALA A 82 -2.96 9.90 11.62
CA ALA A 82 -1.94 8.98 12.11
C ALA A 82 -0.56 9.65 12.12
N THR A 83 0.21 9.33 13.14
CA THR A 83 1.64 9.61 13.28
C THR A 83 2.40 8.29 13.34
N PRO A 84 3.74 8.26 13.40
CA PRO A 84 4.48 7.00 13.57
C PRO A 84 4.10 6.20 14.82
N ASP A 85 3.57 6.84 15.87
CA ASP A 85 3.35 6.23 17.18
C ASP A 85 1.87 6.12 17.56
N SER A 86 1.03 6.99 17.06
CA SER A 86 -0.38 7.10 17.46
C SER A 86 -1.32 7.37 16.29
N TYR A 87 -2.59 7.13 16.53
CA TYR A 87 -3.65 7.63 15.66
C TYR A 87 -4.76 8.29 16.48
N THR A 88 -5.40 9.26 15.85
CA THR A 88 -6.53 10.00 16.40
C THR A 88 -7.72 9.89 15.46
N MET A 89 -8.89 9.63 16.04
CA MET A 89 -10.16 9.65 15.31
C MET A 89 -11.07 10.70 15.89
N THR A 90 -11.62 11.55 15.04
CA THR A 90 -12.64 12.53 15.39
C THR A 90 -13.89 12.28 14.57
N ALA A 91 -15.01 12.00 15.22
CA ALA A 91 -16.31 11.82 14.58
C ALA A 91 -17.42 12.26 15.55
N ASN A 92 -18.47 12.86 15.03
CA ASN A 92 -19.63 13.34 15.83
C ASN A 92 -19.22 14.21 17.03
N GLY A 93 -18.21 15.07 16.86
CA GLY A 93 -17.70 15.96 17.91
C GLY A 93 -16.89 15.25 19.01
N LYS A 94 -16.67 13.95 18.91
CA LYS A 94 -15.85 13.18 19.86
C LYS A 94 -14.51 12.85 19.25
N THR A 95 -13.45 13.01 20.04
CA THR A 95 -12.08 12.67 19.65
C THR A 95 -11.54 11.57 20.55
N SER A 96 -10.90 10.58 19.95
CA SER A 96 -10.18 9.51 20.66
C SER A 96 -8.78 9.37 20.08
N THR A 97 -7.79 9.09 20.92
CA THR A 97 -6.40 8.85 20.54
C THR A 97 -5.96 7.51 21.09
N HIS A 98 -5.26 6.75 20.25
CA HIS A 98 -4.82 5.39 20.53
C HIS A 98 -3.39 5.19 20.04
N ALA A 99 -2.70 4.17 20.57
CA ALA A 99 -1.42 3.75 20.03
C ALA A 99 -1.59 3.18 18.60
N LEU A 100 -0.68 3.51 17.68
CA LEU A 100 -0.76 3.01 16.32
C LEU A 100 -0.69 1.48 16.26
N SER A 101 -0.01 0.85 17.22
CA SER A 101 0.10 -0.61 17.34
C SER A 101 -1.24 -1.34 17.57
N GLU A 102 -2.27 -0.63 18.02
CA GLU A 102 -3.62 -1.19 18.20
C GLU A 102 -4.37 -1.41 16.87
N LEU A 103 -3.92 -0.75 15.80
CA LEU A 103 -4.52 -0.94 14.48
C LEU A 103 -4.00 -2.24 13.83
N LYS A 104 -4.91 -3.08 13.36
CA LYS A 104 -4.57 -4.32 12.66
C LYS A 104 -3.73 -4.11 11.38
N LEU A 105 -3.90 -2.98 10.71
CA LEU A 105 -3.13 -2.57 9.53
C LEU A 105 -2.02 -1.56 9.86
N SER A 106 -1.56 -1.53 11.11
CA SER A 106 -0.56 -0.56 11.59
C SER A 106 0.74 -0.57 10.77
N ALA A 107 1.21 -1.74 10.32
CA ALA A 107 2.42 -1.84 9.49
C ALA A 107 2.24 -1.12 8.14
N GLY A 108 1.13 -1.34 7.44
CA GLY A 108 0.83 -0.65 6.18
C GLY A 108 0.70 0.86 6.36
N LEU A 109 0.05 1.30 7.44
CA LEU A 109 -0.10 2.72 7.74
C LEU A 109 1.24 3.37 8.11
N ARG A 110 2.10 2.68 8.86
CA ARG A 110 3.46 3.15 9.13
C ARG A 110 4.28 3.30 7.86
N SER A 111 4.21 2.32 6.95
CA SER A 111 4.87 2.40 5.63
C SER A 111 4.39 3.62 4.85
N LEU A 112 3.08 3.89 4.85
CA LEU A 112 2.53 5.06 4.18
C LEU A 112 3.04 6.37 4.79
N VAL A 113 3.03 6.49 6.13
CA VAL A 113 3.51 7.69 6.84
C VAL A 113 5.00 7.91 6.62
N ARG A 114 5.80 6.84 6.62
CA ARG A 114 7.26 6.91 6.42
C ARG A 114 7.67 7.00 4.95
N GLY A 115 6.75 6.68 4.02
CA GLY A 115 7.10 6.55 2.61
C GLY A 115 8.07 5.39 2.34
N ASP A 116 7.96 4.31 3.12
CA ASP A 116 8.87 3.16 3.11
C ASP A 116 8.08 1.86 2.94
N LEU A 117 8.54 1.00 2.04
CA LEU A 117 7.90 -0.28 1.74
C LEU A 117 8.38 -1.44 2.60
N SER A 118 9.48 -1.28 3.36
CA SER A 118 10.08 -2.40 4.07
C SER A 118 9.08 -3.12 4.97
N ALA A 119 8.30 -2.36 5.75
CA ALA A 119 7.29 -2.91 6.65
C ALA A 119 6.09 -3.54 5.91
N LEU A 120 5.83 -3.22 4.64
CA LEU A 120 4.79 -3.91 3.84
C LEU A 120 5.24 -5.32 3.47
N GLY A 121 6.50 -5.49 3.08
CA GLY A 121 7.06 -6.79 2.73
C GLY A 121 7.06 -7.79 3.89
N ASP A 122 7.07 -7.33 5.13
CA ASP A 122 7.00 -8.18 6.33
C ASP A 122 5.61 -8.80 6.50
N VAL A 123 4.55 -8.09 6.11
CA VAL A 123 3.16 -8.50 6.36
C VAL A 123 2.38 -8.88 5.11
N PHE A 124 2.89 -8.54 3.91
CA PHE A 124 2.27 -8.88 2.63
C PHE A 124 3.26 -9.51 1.65
N ASP A 125 2.78 -10.48 0.87
CA ASP A 125 3.40 -10.88 -0.39
C ASP A 125 2.98 -9.86 -1.44
N VAL A 126 3.96 -9.19 -2.05
CA VAL A 126 3.73 -8.15 -3.05
C VAL A 126 4.07 -8.69 -4.42
N THR A 127 3.11 -8.62 -5.35
CA THR A 127 3.31 -8.97 -6.76
C THR A 127 2.94 -7.80 -7.65
N GLU A 128 3.72 -7.61 -8.71
CA GLU A 128 3.50 -6.56 -9.71
C GLU A 128 3.09 -7.18 -11.04
N ALA A 129 1.98 -6.71 -11.60
CA ALA A 129 1.55 -7.08 -12.95
C ALA A 129 0.73 -5.97 -13.60
N LYS A 130 1.05 -5.61 -14.83
CA LYS A 130 0.27 -4.65 -15.65
C LYS A 130 -0.02 -3.32 -14.96
N GLY A 131 0.97 -2.74 -14.26
CA GLY A 131 0.82 -1.45 -13.57
C GLY A 131 -0.06 -1.50 -12.32
N ARG A 132 -0.20 -2.68 -11.72
CA ARG A 132 -0.93 -2.91 -10.49
C ARG A 132 -0.06 -3.70 -9.51
N LEU A 133 -0.04 -3.27 -8.28
CA LEU A 133 0.48 -4.06 -7.16
C LEU A 133 -0.67 -4.86 -6.55
N THR A 134 -0.42 -6.11 -6.30
CA THR A 134 -1.31 -6.99 -5.53
C THR A 134 -0.59 -7.39 -4.25
N LEU A 135 -1.25 -7.18 -3.12
CA LEU A 135 -0.75 -7.43 -1.78
C LEU A 135 -1.60 -8.54 -1.16
N VAL A 136 -0.99 -9.67 -0.87
CA VAL A 136 -1.65 -10.81 -0.22
C VAL A 136 -1.12 -10.93 1.21
N PRO A 137 -1.98 -10.94 2.24
CA PRO A 137 -1.54 -11.01 3.62
C PRO A 137 -0.72 -12.27 3.92
N LYS A 138 0.42 -12.11 4.62
CA LYS A 138 1.26 -13.20 5.14
C LYS A 138 0.82 -13.64 6.52
N THR A 139 0.47 -12.67 7.38
CA THR A 139 0.17 -12.96 8.77
C THR A 139 -1.24 -13.55 8.93
N ARG A 140 -1.40 -14.42 9.92
CA ARG A 140 -2.70 -15.06 10.20
C ARG A 140 -3.76 -14.02 10.56
N GLU A 141 -3.38 -13.04 11.36
CA GLU A 141 -4.26 -11.99 11.85
C GLU A 141 -4.87 -11.17 10.70
N LEU A 142 -4.06 -10.84 9.68
CA LEU A 142 -4.56 -10.13 8.50
C LEU A 142 -5.42 -11.00 7.60
N ARG A 143 -5.07 -12.28 7.45
CA ARG A 143 -5.84 -13.24 6.63
C ARG A 143 -7.26 -13.48 7.15
N GLU A 144 -7.49 -13.25 8.43
CA GLU A 144 -8.83 -13.35 9.02
C GLU A 144 -9.78 -12.24 8.54
N PHE A 145 -9.24 -11.12 8.04
CA PHE A 145 -10.04 -9.96 7.62
C PHE A 145 -9.86 -9.62 6.15
N VAL A 146 -8.64 -9.70 5.64
CA VAL A 146 -8.25 -9.25 4.31
C VAL A 146 -7.89 -10.44 3.44
N LYS A 147 -8.55 -10.55 2.30
CA LYS A 147 -8.23 -11.53 1.26
C LYS A 147 -7.06 -11.05 0.41
N ARG A 148 -7.11 -9.79 -0.03
CA ARG A 148 -6.05 -9.09 -0.76
C ARG A 148 -6.30 -7.59 -0.79
N ALA A 149 -5.24 -6.83 -1.05
CA ALA A 149 -5.32 -5.44 -1.45
C ALA A 149 -4.72 -5.24 -2.84
N THR A 150 -5.14 -4.21 -3.56
CA THR A 150 -4.55 -3.81 -4.84
C THR A 150 -4.27 -2.31 -4.83
N LEU A 151 -3.19 -1.91 -5.50
CA LEU A 151 -2.77 -0.52 -5.64
C LEU A 151 -2.42 -0.25 -7.09
N GLU A 152 -2.94 0.83 -7.65
CA GLU A 152 -2.70 1.27 -9.02
C GLU A 152 -2.16 2.70 -9.02
N GLY A 153 -1.31 3.01 -9.98
CA GLY A 153 -0.67 4.31 -10.18
C GLY A 153 0.75 4.14 -10.70
N THR A 154 1.41 5.23 -11.04
CA THR A 154 2.82 5.22 -11.48
C THR A 154 3.73 5.82 -10.41
N ASP A 155 3.66 7.13 -10.24
CA ASP A 155 4.47 7.88 -9.27
C ASP A 155 3.71 8.19 -7.99
N PHE A 156 2.37 8.11 -8.04
CA PHE A 156 1.46 8.30 -6.91
C PHE A 156 0.30 7.30 -7.03
N PRO A 157 -0.16 6.73 -5.91
CA PRO A 157 -1.34 5.88 -5.90
C PRO A 157 -2.57 6.64 -6.39
N THR A 158 -3.22 6.15 -7.44
CA THR A 158 -4.46 6.73 -7.95
C THR A 158 -5.69 5.92 -7.56
N ARG A 159 -5.48 4.63 -7.32
CA ARG A 159 -6.56 3.73 -6.90
C ARG A 159 -6.05 2.68 -5.92
N PHE A 160 -6.83 2.46 -4.88
CA PHE A 160 -6.65 1.40 -3.91
C PHE A 160 -7.93 0.57 -3.81
N ALA A 161 -7.80 -0.75 -3.70
CA ALA A 161 -8.93 -1.60 -3.37
C ALA A 161 -8.53 -2.66 -2.34
N LEU A 162 -9.49 -3.03 -1.49
CA LEU A 162 -9.33 -4.02 -0.44
C LEU A 162 -10.50 -5.00 -0.52
N ASP A 163 -10.19 -6.26 -0.75
CA ASP A 163 -11.15 -7.36 -0.71
C ASP A 163 -11.11 -7.99 0.68
N TYR A 164 -12.23 -7.97 1.39
CA TYR A 164 -12.39 -8.62 2.69
C TYR A 164 -12.77 -10.10 2.54
N VAL A 165 -12.48 -10.89 3.55
CA VAL A 165 -12.87 -12.32 3.58
C VAL A 165 -14.38 -12.51 3.67
N THR A 166 -15.12 -11.52 4.20
CA THR A 166 -16.59 -11.47 4.24
C THR A 166 -17.24 -11.34 2.86
N GLY A 167 -16.46 -11.06 1.81
CA GLY A 167 -16.97 -10.73 0.49
C GLY A 167 -17.15 -9.23 0.26
N ASP A 168 -17.11 -8.42 1.30
CA ASP A 168 -17.13 -6.96 1.19
C ASP A 168 -15.92 -6.45 0.40
N ARG A 169 -16.05 -5.26 -0.18
CA ARG A 169 -14.98 -4.60 -0.89
C ARG A 169 -14.93 -3.12 -0.57
N LEU A 170 -13.73 -2.61 -0.39
CA LEU A 170 -13.45 -1.19 -0.28
C LEU A 170 -12.70 -0.75 -1.55
N GLU A 171 -13.16 0.31 -2.19
CA GLU A 171 -12.47 0.97 -3.31
C GLU A 171 -12.26 2.43 -2.98
N ILE A 172 -11.07 2.95 -3.28
CA ILE A 172 -10.69 4.34 -3.06
C ILE A 172 -10.03 4.85 -4.32
N ASP A 173 -10.59 5.90 -4.90
CA ASP A 173 -9.96 6.68 -5.97
C ASP A 173 -9.32 7.92 -5.33
N LEU A 174 -8.07 8.19 -5.69
CA LEU A 174 -7.25 9.28 -5.17
C LEU A 174 -6.89 10.25 -6.29
N VAL A 175 -7.02 11.55 -6.01
CA VAL A 175 -6.57 12.62 -6.90
C VAL A 175 -5.64 13.54 -6.10
N GLN A 176 -4.36 13.53 -6.48
CA GLN A 176 -3.37 14.41 -5.86
C GLN A 176 -3.59 15.86 -6.32
N SER A 177 -3.57 16.79 -5.37
CA SER A 177 -3.53 18.23 -5.68
C SER A 177 -2.14 18.61 -6.19
N ARG A 178 -2.11 19.44 -7.21
CA ARG A 178 -0.88 19.99 -7.78
C ARG A 178 -0.37 21.16 -6.95
#